data_955511ceaf043575228b1e0fac574345
#
_entry.id   955511ceaf043575228b1e0fac574345
#
_cell.length_a   1.000
_cell.length_b   1.000
_cell.length_c   1.000
_cell.angle_alpha   90.00
_cell.angle_beta   90.00
_cell.angle_gamma   90.00
#
_symmetry.space_group_name_H-M   'P 1'
#
loop_
_entity.id
_entity.type
_entity.pdbx_description
1 polymer ?
#
loop_
_entity_poly.entity_id
_entity_poly.type
_entity_poly.pdbx_seq_one_letter_code
_entity_poly.pdbx_strand_id
1 'polypeptide(L)'
;MLFRSLSRLETVVTRILEEAKKRPKEAAALRKFMDYYTPTTWKLLDAYRSFENEPIQSDNILRTKKEIEDTLDTINAAFEKLLDDLFQTTAWDISSDISVLQTMLAQEGLTNQAGPSKQDIEPLHM
;
A
#
# COMPACT_ATOMS: atom_id res chain seq x y z
N MET A 1 7.88 16.29 -12.49
CA MET A 1 8.42 15.31 -11.53
C MET A 1 7.81 15.47 -10.17
N LEU A 2 8.04 16.62 -9.54
CA LEU A 2 7.50 16.83 -8.20
C LEU A 2 5.98 16.74 -8.17
N PHE A 3 5.34 17.36 -9.13
CA PHE A 3 3.86 17.36 -9.17
C PHE A 3 3.31 15.94 -9.22
N ARG A 4 3.92 15.08 -10.02
CA ARG A 4 3.51 13.69 -10.13
C ARG A 4 3.77 12.94 -8.82
N SER A 5 4.92 13.19 -8.20
CA SER A 5 5.25 12.56 -6.93
C SER A 5 4.27 12.97 -5.83
N LEU A 6 3.85 14.23 -5.83
CA LEU A 6 2.88 14.72 -4.85
C LEU A 6 1.52 14.08 -5.05
N SER A 7 1.08 13.95 -6.29
CA SER A 7 -0.19 13.28 -6.60
C SER A 7 -0.18 11.84 -6.14
N ARG A 8 0.91 11.14 -6.42
CA ARG A 8 1.05 9.75 -5.97
C ARG A 8 1.01 9.67 -4.46
N LEU A 9 1.76 10.56 -3.79
CA LEU A 9 1.83 10.54 -2.34
C LEU A 9 0.46 10.77 -1.72
N GLU A 10 -0.26 11.75 -2.23
CA GLU A 10 -1.59 12.05 -1.73
C GLU A 10 -2.52 10.85 -1.89
N THR A 11 -2.50 10.24 -3.06
CA THR A 11 -3.34 9.08 -3.33
C THR A 11 -3.01 7.93 -2.39
N VAL A 12 -1.73 7.62 -2.24
CA VAL A 12 -1.31 6.49 -1.42
C VAL A 12 -1.64 6.73 0.06
N VAL A 13 -1.38 7.94 0.56
CA VAL A 13 -1.68 8.27 1.96
C VAL A 13 -3.18 8.15 2.22
N THR A 14 -3.99 8.67 1.30
CA THR A 14 -5.44 8.59 1.45
C THR A 14 -5.89 7.13 1.51
N ARG A 15 -5.35 6.28 0.65
CA ARG A 15 -5.71 4.87 0.65
C ARG A 15 -5.25 4.16 1.92
N ILE A 16 -4.06 4.50 2.41
CA ILE A 16 -3.59 3.91 3.66
C ILE A 16 -4.53 4.26 4.81
N LEU A 17 -4.96 5.52 4.89
CA LEU A 17 -5.87 5.93 5.95
C LEU A 17 -7.21 5.24 5.83
N GLU A 18 -7.72 5.04 4.61
CA GLU A 18 -8.97 4.31 4.41
C GLU A 18 -8.86 2.87 4.85
N GLU A 19 -7.75 2.21 4.52
CA GLU A 19 -7.54 0.83 4.93
C GLU A 19 -7.35 0.70 6.43
N ALA A 20 -6.69 1.69 7.04
CA ALA A 20 -6.50 1.67 8.48
C ALA A 20 -7.83 1.71 9.23
N LYS A 21 -8.81 2.41 8.69
CA LYS A 21 -10.14 2.46 9.31
C LYS A 21 -10.81 1.10 9.32
N LYS A 22 -10.53 0.29 8.32
CA LYS A 22 -11.11 -1.04 8.21
C LYS A 22 -10.37 -2.06 9.05
N ARG A 23 -9.21 -1.71 9.60
CA ARG A 23 -8.33 -2.65 10.29
C ARG A 23 -7.89 -2.09 11.62
N PRO A 24 -8.78 -2.10 12.63
CA PRO A 24 -8.45 -1.52 13.92
C PRO A 24 -7.20 -2.11 14.56
N LYS A 25 -6.93 -3.39 14.31
CA LYS A 25 -5.77 -4.04 14.90
C LYS A 25 -4.46 -3.44 14.43
N GLU A 26 -4.44 -2.91 13.22
CA GLU A 26 -3.23 -2.37 12.62
C GLU A 26 -3.19 -0.85 12.68
N ALA A 27 -4.27 -0.22 13.12
CA ALA A 27 -4.38 1.22 13.08
C ALA A 27 -3.34 1.92 13.93
N ALA A 28 -3.01 1.35 15.08
CA ALA A 28 -2.04 1.98 15.98
C ALA A 28 -0.65 2.02 15.36
N ALA A 29 -0.22 0.91 14.78
CA ALA A 29 1.09 0.84 14.13
C ALA A 29 1.15 1.77 12.91
N LEU A 30 0.07 1.79 12.12
CA LEU A 30 0.00 2.67 10.97
C LEU A 30 0.03 4.13 11.37
N ARG A 31 -0.69 4.48 12.43
CA ARG A 31 -0.71 5.85 12.91
C ARG A 31 0.68 6.29 13.36
N LYS A 32 1.38 5.41 14.09
CA LYS A 32 2.72 5.72 14.54
C LYS A 32 3.66 5.95 13.36
N PHE A 33 3.56 5.10 12.35
CA PHE A 33 4.35 5.24 11.14
C PHE A 33 4.05 6.57 10.45
N MET A 34 2.77 6.88 10.28
CA MET A 34 2.37 8.11 9.62
C MET A 34 2.76 9.34 10.42
N ASP A 35 2.63 9.28 11.75
CA ASP A 35 2.99 10.40 12.61
C ASP A 35 4.47 10.73 12.51
N TYR A 36 5.29 9.74 12.26
CA TYR A 36 6.71 9.98 12.10
C TYR A 36 7.03 10.56 10.72
N TYR A 37 6.46 9.98 9.68
CA TYR A 37 6.83 10.35 8.31
C TYR A 37 6.10 11.58 7.78
N THR A 38 4.90 11.85 8.26
CA THR A 38 4.10 12.96 7.74
C THR A 38 4.73 14.32 8.00
N PRO A 39 5.17 14.63 9.23
CA PRO A 39 5.80 15.93 9.47
C PRO A 39 7.08 16.11 8.66
N THR A 40 7.87 15.06 8.54
CA THR A 40 9.12 15.14 7.79
C THR A 40 8.84 15.38 6.31
N THR A 41 7.88 14.66 5.76
CA THR A 41 7.48 14.84 4.37
C THR A 41 7.01 16.27 4.12
N TRP A 42 6.20 16.79 5.03
CA TRP A 42 5.69 18.15 4.93
C TRP A 42 6.82 19.17 4.92
N LYS A 43 7.81 18.94 5.77
CA LYS A 43 8.97 19.82 5.86
C LYS A 43 9.75 19.82 4.55
N LEU A 44 9.90 18.65 3.93
CA LEU A 44 10.59 18.56 2.64
C LEU A 44 9.84 19.31 1.56
N LEU A 45 8.52 19.18 1.54
CA LEU A 45 7.70 19.88 0.55
C LEU A 45 7.77 21.38 0.71
N ASP A 46 7.77 21.83 1.96
CA ASP A 46 7.85 23.25 2.26
C ASP A 46 9.19 23.81 1.80
N ALA A 47 10.26 23.08 2.08
CA ALA A 47 11.59 23.51 1.66
C ALA A 47 11.69 23.54 0.14
N TYR A 48 11.13 22.55 -0.54
CA TYR A 48 11.16 22.51 -1.99
C TYR A 48 10.46 23.74 -2.57
N ARG A 49 9.29 24.06 -2.02
CA ARG A 49 8.52 25.21 -2.49
C ARG A 49 9.33 26.49 -2.31
N SER A 50 9.97 26.65 -1.14
CA SER A 50 10.80 27.80 -0.89
C SER A 50 11.91 27.93 -1.90
N PHE A 51 12.58 26.82 -2.20
CA PHE A 51 13.68 26.83 -3.15
C PHE A 51 13.20 27.12 -4.57
N GLU A 52 12.01 26.63 -4.92
CA GLU A 52 11.43 26.90 -6.23
C GLU A 52 11.19 28.40 -6.43
N ASN A 53 10.88 29.11 -5.36
CA ASN A 53 10.56 30.52 -5.43
C ASN A 53 11.79 31.43 -5.38
N GLU A 54 12.97 30.86 -5.18
CA GLU A 54 14.18 31.67 -5.17
C GLU A 54 14.52 32.15 -6.57
N PRO A 55 14.75 33.48 -6.73
CA PRO A 55 15.07 34.01 -8.04
C PRO A 55 16.40 33.48 -8.59
N ILE A 56 17.34 33.20 -7.70
CA ILE A 56 18.65 32.70 -8.10
C ILE A 56 18.75 31.23 -7.71
N GLN A 57 18.85 30.39 -8.73
CA GLN A 57 18.94 28.95 -8.51
C GLN A 57 20.41 28.55 -8.44
N SER A 58 20.98 28.69 -7.25
CA SER A 58 22.38 28.33 -7.03
C SER A 58 22.56 26.80 -7.10
N ASP A 59 23.83 26.39 -7.19
CA ASP A 59 24.12 24.96 -7.21
C ASP A 59 23.62 24.26 -5.95
N ASN A 60 23.70 24.92 -4.81
CA ASN A 60 23.19 24.36 -3.57
C ASN A 60 21.69 24.12 -3.64
N ILE A 61 20.96 25.10 -4.18
CA ILE A 61 19.51 24.98 -4.31
C ILE A 61 19.15 23.86 -5.27
N LEU A 62 19.80 23.81 -6.42
CA LEU A 62 19.52 22.79 -7.43
C LEU A 62 19.80 21.39 -6.87
N ARG A 63 20.92 21.24 -6.17
CA ARG A 63 21.28 19.95 -5.60
C ARG A 63 20.28 19.52 -4.52
N THR A 64 19.90 20.46 -3.65
CA THR A 64 18.98 20.13 -2.56
C THR A 64 17.60 19.81 -3.10
N LYS A 65 17.14 20.52 -4.12
CA LYS A 65 15.87 20.20 -4.77
C LYS A 65 15.88 18.77 -5.32
N LYS A 66 16.98 18.38 -5.94
CA LYS A 66 17.10 17.04 -6.49
C LYS A 66 17.08 16.00 -5.37
N GLU A 67 17.75 16.27 -4.26
CA GLU A 67 17.72 15.36 -3.12
C GLU A 67 16.32 15.22 -2.57
N ILE A 68 15.57 16.31 -2.51
CA ILE A 68 14.20 16.25 -2.02
C ILE A 68 13.34 15.41 -2.97
N GLU A 69 13.49 15.63 -4.29
CA GLU A 69 12.74 14.85 -5.27
C GLU A 69 13.02 13.35 -5.13
N ASP A 70 14.30 13.00 -5.01
CA ASP A 70 14.67 11.60 -4.87
C ASP A 70 14.14 11.00 -3.57
N THR A 71 14.16 11.79 -2.50
CA THR A 71 13.66 11.33 -1.20
C THR A 71 12.15 11.13 -1.23
N LEU A 72 11.43 12.02 -1.91
CA LEU A 72 9.98 11.87 -2.04
C LEU A 72 9.63 10.62 -2.85
N ASP A 73 10.41 10.30 -3.87
CA ASP A 73 10.19 9.07 -4.62
C ASP A 73 10.40 7.85 -3.71
N THR A 74 11.40 7.90 -2.85
CA THR A 74 11.64 6.82 -1.90
C THR A 74 10.49 6.68 -0.91
N ILE A 75 10.00 7.82 -0.42
CA ILE A 75 8.87 7.82 0.51
C ILE A 75 7.63 7.24 -0.16
N ASN A 76 7.37 7.63 -1.41
CA ASN A 76 6.25 7.08 -2.17
C ASN A 76 6.35 5.58 -2.31
N ALA A 77 7.53 5.08 -2.64
CA ALA A 77 7.72 3.64 -2.80
C ALA A 77 7.48 2.91 -1.48
N ALA A 78 7.96 3.48 -0.38
CA ALA A 78 7.77 2.87 0.94
C ALA A 78 6.29 2.84 1.33
N PHE A 79 5.57 3.91 1.06
CA PHE A 79 4.15 3.98 1.38
C PHE A 79 3.34 3.05 0.48
N GLU A 80 3.71 2.93 -0.80
CA GLU A 80 3.04 1.99 -1.69
C GLU A 80 3.23 0.57 -1.24
N LYS A 81 4.43 0.25 -0.74
CA LYS A 81 4.68 -1.08 -0.21
C LYS A 81 3.86 -1.33 1.05
N LEU A 82 3.75 -0.33 1.91
CA LEU A 82 2.94 -0.44 3.11
C LEU A 82 1.48 -0.73 2.75
N LEU A 83 0.95 0.00 1.77
CA LEU A 83 -0.41 -0.21 1.32
C LEU A 83 -0.60 -1.61 0.74
N ASP A 84 0.37 -2.07 -0.04
CA ASP A 84 0.32 -3.40 -0.62
C ASP A 84 0.34 -4.48 0.46
N ASP A 85 1.14 -4.28 1.50
CA ASP A 85 1.18 -5.21 2.63
C ASP A 85 -0.18 -5.31 3.30
N LEU A 86 -0.88 -4.19 3.42
CA LEU A 86 -2.24 -4.21 3.99
C LEU A 86 -3.20 -5.00 3.10
N PHE A 87 -3.10 -4.81 1.78
CA PHE A 87 -3.93 -5.56 0.85
C PHE A 87 -3.61 -7.04 0.89
N GLN A 88 -2.34 -7.39 1.08
CA GLN A 88 -1.94 -8.79 1.13
C GLN A 88 -2.60 -9.51 2.30
N THR A 89 -2.68 -8.84 3.45
CA THR A 89 -3.35 -9.41 4.61
C THR A 89 -4.83 -9.67 4.28
N THR A 90 -5.49 -8.72 3.63
CA THR A 90 -6.87 -8.90 3.22
C THR A 90 -7.00 -10.07 2.24
N ALA A 91 -6.08 -10.16 1.30
CA ALA A 91 -6.11 -11.22 0.30
C ALA A 91 -5.99 -12.60 0.96
N TRP A 92 -5.12 -12.73 1.96
CA TRP A 92 -4.98 -13.99 2.69
C TRP A 92 -6.26 -14.36 3.43
N ASP A 93 -6.89 -13.39 4.08
CA ASP A 93 -8.14 -13.63 4.79
C ASP A 93 -9.22 -14.11 3.83
N ILE A 94 -9.34 -13.44 2.69
CA ILE A 94 -10.35 -13.81 1.69
C ILE A 94 -10.06 -15.19 1.13
N SER A 95 -8.79 -15.50 0.86
CA SER A 95 -8.41 -16.82 0.35
C SER A 95 -8.80 -17.92 1.32
N SER A 96 -8.59 -17.68 2.62
CA SER A 96 -9.01 -18.64 3.65
C SER A 96 -10.51 -18.83 3.63
N ASP A 97 -11.26 -17.75 3.56
CA ASP A 97 -12.72 -17.83 3.54
C ASP A 97 -13.21 -18.58 2.32
N ILE A 98 -12.58 -18.35 1.17
CA ILE A 98 -12.95 -19.06 -0.05
C ILE A 98 -12.71 -20.55 0.12
N SER A 99 -11.57 -20.93 0.70
CA SER A 99 -11.27 -22.34 0.91
C SER A 99 -12.29 -23.02 1.82
N VAL A 100 -12.66 -22.34 2.90
CA VAL A 100 -13.67 -22.88 3.81
C VAL A 100 -15.00 -23.04 3.09
N LEU A 101 -15.41 -22.03 2.35
CA LEU A 101 -16.67 -22.06 1.61
C LEU A 101 -16.69 -23.21 0.60
N GLN A 102 -15.60 -23.39 -0.13
CA GLN A 102 -15.51 -24.45 -1.12
C GLN A 102 -15.62 -25.81 -0.47
N THR A 103 -14.98 -25.99 0.69
CA THR A 103 -15.07 -27.25 1.42
C THR A 103 -16.51 -27.49 1.88
N MET A 104 -17.17 -26.49 2.39
CA MET A 104 -18.55 -26.63 2.87
C MET A 104 -19.49 -26.96 1.70
N LEU A 105 -19.32 -26.31 0.58
CA LEU A 105 -20.16 -26.58 -0.60
C LEU A 105 -19.95 -28.00 -1.08
N ALA A 106 -18.71 -28.47 -1.08
CA ALA A 106 -18.43 -29.84 -1.49
C ALA A 106 -19.07 -30.85 -0.55
N GLN A 107 -19.02 -30.58 0.76
CA GLN A 107 -19.64 -31.47 1.74
C GLN A 107 -21.15 -31.54 1.60
N GLU A 108 -21.76 -30.44 1.17
CA GLU A 108 -23.20 -30.42 0.96
C GLU A 108 -23.60 -30.99 -0.39
N GLY A 109 -22.62 -31.36 -1.20
CA GLY A 109 -22.91 -31.91 -2.52
C GLY A 109 -23.32 -30.87 -3.54
N LEU A 110 -23.05 -29.61 -3.26
CA LEU A 110 -23.48 -28.52 -4.15
C LEU A 110 -22.49 -28.21 -5.24
N THR A 111 -21.29 -28.78 -5.16
CA THR A 111 -20.30 -28.58 -6.20
C THR A 111 -19.49 -29.85 -6.37
N ASN A 112 -18.97 -30.03 -7.56
CA ASN A 112 -18.11 -31.17 -7.88
C ASN A 112 -16.69 -30.95 -7.44
N GLN A 113 -16.34 -29.75 -7.14
CA GLN A 113 -14.97 -29.46 -6.84
C GLN A 113 -14.73 -29.54 -5.41
N ALA A 114 -14.01 -30.48 -5.04
CA ALA A 114 -13.68 -30.59 -3.65
C ALA A 114 -12.34 -29.96 -3.48
N GLY A 115 -12.32 -28.75 -3.53
CA GLY A 115 -11.07 -28.12 -3.33
C GLY A 115 -10.26 -28.17 -4.57
N PRO A 116 -9.09 -28.12 -4.45
CA PRO A 116 -8.28 -27.79 -5.51
C PRO A 116 -8.11 -28.84 -6.47
N SER A 117 -8.05 -29.61 -6.41
CA SER A 117 -7.70 -30.43 -7.30
C SER A 117 -8.58 -30.88 -8.05
N LYS A 118 -8.94 -30.58 -8.55
CA LYS A 118 -9.70 -31.02 -9.23
C LYS A 118 -9.28 -31.97 -9.99
N GLN A 119 -8.65 -32.18 -10.24
CA GLN A 119 -8.32 -33.02 -10.85
C GLN A 119 -7.76 -33.92 -10.33
N ASP A 120 -7.48 -33.78 -9.75
CA ASP A 120 -6.89 -34.55 -9.18
C ASP A 120 -7.61 -35.45 -8.68
N ILE A 121 -8.24 -35.59 -8.74
CA ILE A 121 -8.83 -36.38 -8.26
C ILE A 121 -9.59 -37.08 -8.75
N GLU A 122 -9.70 -37.14 -9.35
CA GLU A 122 -10.25 -37.92 -9.60
C GLU A 122 -10.67 -38.57 -9.55
N PRO A 123 -10.79 -39.02 -9.66
CA PRO A 123 -11.36 -39.73 -9.52
C PRO A 123 -12.01 -40.25 -9.20
N LEU A 124 -12.08 -40.12 -9.33
CA LEU A 124 -12.59 -40.68 -9.08
C LEU A 124 -13.25 -41.15 -8.94
N HIS A 125 -13.45 -41.08 -9.01
CA HIS A 125 -13.96 -41.50 -8.82
C HIS A 125 -14.65 -41.84 -8.69
N MET A 126 -14.54 -41.64 -8.71
CA MET A 126 -15.01 -42.11 -8.56
C MET A 126 -15.41 -42.19 -8.63
#